data_cd00f2396a187649b54f7127676de63d
#
_entry.id   cd00f2396a187649b54f7127676de63d
#
_cell.length_a   1.000
_cell.length_b   1.000
_cell.length_c   1.000
_cell.angle_alpha   90.00
_cell.angle_beta   90.00
_cell.angle_gamma   90.00
#
_symmetry.space_group_name_H-M   'P 1'
#
loop_
_entity.id
_entity.type
_entity.pdbx_description
1 polymer ?
#
loop_
_entity_poly.entity_id
_entity_poly.type
_entity_poly.pdbx_seq_one_letter_code
_entity_poly.pdbx_strand_id
1 'polypeptide(L)'
;MGIYQTAEIARMNHIHPNTVRLYEKLGLLTPPQRLANGYRVFTKLHLEEVRLIRLALEVEVLQNGLRKQMISVLKAVAALDWQGAQQQCQAYLEHLASERLNAEESLRMSGALWEALPPNLPEQWLTRTQMARELGISVETLRNWERNGLLGEKHFQQGKRMYDAADGQRLKLIRTLRCANYSLTAILRLLSIPQKPSAGALRQIIDTPAAREEIISVCD
;
A
#
# COMPACT_ATOMS: atom_id res chain seq x y z
N MET A 1 14.11 19.54 32.89
CA MET A 1 13.49 18.50 32.06
C MET A 1 12.02 18.84 31.89
N GLY A 2 11.53 18.96 30.64
CA GLY A 2 10.09 19.21 30.41
C GLY A 2 9.27 17.98 30.80
N ILE A 3 8.27 18.18 31.64
CA ILE A 3 7.30 17.19 32.03
C ILE A 3 5.98 17.55 31.35
N TYR A 4 5.35 16.57 30.71
CA TYR A 4 4.12 16.78 29.93
C TYR A 4 3.01 15.82 30.39
N GLN A 5 1.77 16.28 30.29
CA GLN A 5 0.59 15.44 30.47
C GLN A 5 0.14 14.85 29.12
N THR A 6 -0.72 13.82 29.16
CA THR A 6 -1.24 13.17 27.95
C THR A 6 -1.88 14.18 26.97
N ALA A 7 -2.64 15.15 27.49
CA ALA A 7 -3.30 16.16 26.68
C ALA A 7 -2.31 17.12 26.00
N GLU A 8 -1.18 17.43 26.65
CA GLU A 8 -0.16 18.30 26.11
C GLU A 8 0.61 17.62 24.97
N ILE A 9 1.05 16.37 25.17
CA ILE A 9 1.69 15.56 24.13
C ILE A 9 0.75 15.43 22.91
N ALA A 10 -0.52 15.14 23.15
CA ALA A 10 -1.52 15.00 22.11
C ALA A 10 -1.69 16.31 21.30
N ARG A 11 -1.84 17.44 21.99
CA ARG A 11 -1.96 18.76 21.36
C ARG A 11 -0.73 19.13 20.54
N MET A 12 0.48 18.90 21.09
CA MET A 12 1.74 19.21 20.41
C MET A 12 1.95 18.39 19.12
N ASN A 13 1.29 17.24 19.01
CA ASN A 13 1.37 16.34 17.85
C ASN A 13 0.09 16.34 16.99
N HIS A 14 -0.88 17.21 17.28
CA HIS A 14 -2.17 17.28 16.57
C HIS A 14 -2.92 15.94 16.50
N ILE A 15 -2.94 15.21 17.62
CA ILE A 15 -3.65 13.93 17.78
C ILE A 15 -4.57 13.96 19.00
N HIS A 16 -5.51 13.01 19.06
CA HIS A 16 -6.38 12.88 20.22
C HIS A 16 -5.63 12.22 21.41
N PRO A 17 -5.90 12.58 22.67
CA PRO A 17 -5.27 11.95 23.85
C PRO A 17 -5.42 10.42 23.89
N ASN A 18 -6.52 9.87 23.36
CA ASN A 18 -6.72 8.43 23.28
C ASN A 18 -5.72 7.76 22.32
N THR A 19 -5.25 8.46 21.28
CA THR A 19 -4.21 7.96 20.37
C THR A 19 -2.88 7.79 21.09
N VAL A 20 -2.50 8.72 21.98
CA VAL A 20 -1.30 8.58 22.82
C VAL A 20 -1.41 7.36 23.72
N ARG A 21 -2.59 7.17 24.35
CA ARG A 21 -2.85 5.98 25.19
C ARG A 21 -2.82 4.69 24.39
N LEU A 22 -3.30 4.72 23.14
CA LEU A 22 -3.23 3.57 22.23
C LEU A 22 -1.78 3.22 21.90
N TYR A 23 -0.93 4.21 21.59
CA TYR A 23 0.49 3.98 21.33
C TYR A 23 1.20 3.34 22.52
N GLU A 24 0.93 3.82 23.74
CA GLU A 24 1.41 3.18 24.98
C GLU A 24 0.94 1.72 25.09
N LYS A 25 -0.38 1.48 24.90
CA LYS A 25 -0.98 0.15 24.97
C LYS A 25 -0.38 -0.83 23.93
N LEU A 26 -0.03 -0.34 22.76
CA LEU A 26 0.60 -1.13 21.68
C LEU A 26 2.10 -1.34 21.87
N GLY A 27 2.70 -0.75 22.91
CA GLY A 27 4.13 -0.82 23.17
C GLY A 27 4.97 -0.03 22.14
N LEU A 28 4.42 1.04 21.59
CA LEU A 28 5.09 1.93 20.65
C LEU A 28 5.74 3.14 21.35
N LEU A 29 5.47 3.34 22.63
CA LEU A 29 6.07 4.36 23.49
C LEU A 29 6.78 3.69 24.66
N THR A 30 7.90 4.26 25.07
CA THR A 30 8.53 3.94 26.36
C THR A 30 7.46 4.08 27.46
N PRO A 31 7.34 3.13 28.41
CA PRO A 31 6.33 3.22 29.44
C PRO A 31 6.46 4.51 30.28
N PRO A 32 5.45 5.39 30.30
CA PRO A 32 5.53 6.63 31.05
C PRO A 32 5.45 6.34 32.56
N GLN A 33 6.18 7.10 33.34
CA GLN A 33 6.04 7.08 34.78
C GLN A 33 4.63 7.53 35.19
N ARG A 34 4.17 7.04 36.34
CA ARG A 34 2.89 7.44 36.95
C ARG A 34 3.12 8.12 38.29
N LEU A 35 2.42 9.22 38.50
CA LEU A 35 2.37 9.88 39.77
C LEU A 35 1.58 9.04 40.79
N ALA A 36 1.66 9.39 42.06
CA ALA A 36 0.91 8.73 43.16
C ALA A 36 -0.63 8.75 42.91
N ASN A 37 -1.14 9.74 42.21
CA ASN A 37 -2.54 9.87 41.80
C ASN A 37 -2.90 9.10 40.51
N GLY A 38 -1.97 8.29 39.96
CA GLY A 38 -2.17 7.48 38.77
C GLY A 38 -2.00 8.21 37.42
N TYR A 39 -1.78 9.52 37.39
CA TYR A 39 -1.57 10.28 36.17
C TYR A 39 -0.24 9.94 35.52
N ARG A 40 -0.25 9.83 34.16
CA ARG A 40 0.94 9.60 33.33
C ARG A 40 1.78 10.86 33.25
N VAL A 41 3.09 10.66 33.31
CA VAL A 41 4.08 11.71 33.16
C VAL A 41 4.93 11.38 31.93
N PHE A 42 4.90 12.25 30.97
CA PHE A 42 5.67 12.13 29.73
C PHE A 42 6.87 13.10 29.76
N THR A 43 7.94 12.70 29.11
CA THR A 43 9.18 13.49 28.98
C THR A 43 9.37 13.95 27.53
N LYS A 44 10.47 14.67 27.28
CA LYS A 44 10.88 15.04 25.92
C LYS A 44 11.10 13.79 25.04
N LEU A 45 11.59 12.67 25.59
CA LEU A 45 11.73 11.41 24.87
C LEU A 45 10.38 10.97 24.28
N HIS A 46 9.36 10.90 25.07
CA HIS A 46 8.01 10.51 24.62
C HIS A 46 7.46 11.45 23.54
N LEU A 47 7.80 12.74 23.58
CA LEU A 47 7.41 13.69 22.55
C LEU A 47 8.05 13.32 21.21
N GLU A 48 9.34 12.99 21.21
CA GLU A 48 10.05 12.58 20.00
C GLU A 48 9.58 11.19 19.51
N GLU A 49 9.29 10.26 20.41
CA GLU A 49 8.71 8.96 20.06
C GLU A 49 7.34 9.12 19.36
N VAL A 50 6.46 9.98 19.86
CA VAL A 50 5.16 10.24 19.19
C VAL A 50 5.35 10.86 17.81
N ARG A 51 6.31 11.77 17.64
CA ARG A 51 6.66 12.33 16.34
C ARG A 51 7.15 11.25 15.37
N LEU A 52 8.06 10.39 15.85
CA LEU A 52 8.57 9.27 15.07
C LEU A 52 7.46 8.31 14.65
N ILE A 53 6.55 7.94 15.58
CA ILE A 53 5.41 7.07 15.29
C ILE A 53 4.52 7.68 14.21
N ARG A 54 4.22 8.97 14.31
CA ARG A 54 3.40 9.65 13.32
C ARG A 54 4.04 9.64 11.94
N LEU A 55 5.31 9.99 11.86
CA LEU A 55 6.08 9.94 10.61
C LEU A 55 6.11 8.53 10.02
N ALA A 56 6.39 7.54 10.87
CA ALA A 56 6.50 6.13 10.45
C ALA A 56 5.16 5.53 9.98
N LEU A 57 4.04 6.02 10.51
CA LEU A 57 2.69 5.53 10.18
C LEU A 57 1.94 6.45 9.20
N GLU A 58 2.56 7.51 8.70
CA GLU A 58 1.96 8.41 7.72
C GLU A 58 1.67 7.72 6.39
N VAL A 59 2.48 6.73 6.03
CA VAL A 59 2.26 5.90 4.86
C VAL A 59 1.29 4.77 5.21
N GLU A 60 0.01 4.93 4.86
CA GLU A 60 -1.07 4.03 5.31
C GLU A 60 -1.02 2.63 4.72
N VAL A 61 -0.48 2.45 3.52
CA VAL A 61 -0.59 1.18 2.79
C VAL A 61 0.78 0.69 2.33
N LEU A 62 1.58 0.24 3.27
CA LEU A 62 2.74 -0.58 2.95
C LEU A 62 2.32 -2.05 3.00
N GLN A 63 2.12 -2.64 1.82
CA GLN A 63 1.94 -4.09 1.65
C GLN A 63 3.28 -4.81 1.86
N ASN A 64 3.34 -6.12 1.73
CA ASN A 64 4.57 -6.94 1.85
C ASN A 64 5.26 -6.92 3.21
N GLY A 65 4.53 -6.67 4.27
CA GLY A 65 5.11 -6.72 5.61
C GLY A 65 5.93 -5.49 6.02
N LEU A 66 6.12 -4.48 5.16
CA LEU A 66 6.84 -3.25 5.47
C LEU A 66 6.24 -2.54 6.68
N ARG A 67 4.90 -2.45 6.79
CA ARG A 67 4.25 -1.89 7.98
C ARG A 67 4.60 -2.67 9.26
N LYS A 68 4.62 -4.01 9.17
CA LYS A 68 4.99 -4.87 10.31
C LYS A 68 6.45 -4.64 10.72
N GLN A 69 7.36 -4.51 9.77
CA GLN A 69 8.77 -4.20 10.03
C GLN A 69 8.90 -2.82 10.69
N MET A 70 8.21 -1.80 10.19
CA MET A 70 8.24 -0.45 10.79
C MET A 70 7.69 -0.46 12.22
N ILE A 71 6.61 -1.18 12.50
CA ILE A 71 6.09 -1.36 13.87
C ILE A 71 7.13 -2.04 14.76
N SER A 72 7.90 -3.00 14.24
CA SER A 72 8.99 -3.65 14.98
C SER A 72 10.11 -2.67 15.33
N VAL A 73 10.50 -1.80 14.40
CA VAL A 73 11.45 -0.69 14.65
C VAL A 73 10.95 0.21 15.79
N LEU A 74 9.68 0.65 15.72
CA LEU A 74 9.09 1.51 16.75
C LEU A 74 9.07 0.84 18.13
N LYS A 75 8.80 -0.45 18.20
CA LYS A 75 8.85 -1.22 19.46
C LYS A 75 10.25 -1.34 20.02
N ALA A 76 11.26 -1.52 19.18
CA ALA A 76 12.65 -1.53 19.62
C ALA A 76 13.07 -0.16 20.20
N VAL A 77 12.64 0.94 19.55
CA VAL A 77 12.84 2.31 20.06
C VAL A 77 12.18 2.48 21.43
N ALA A 78 10.91 2.06 21.58
CA ALA A 78 10.16 2.13 22.85
C ALA A 78 10.77 1.27 23.97
N ALA A 79 11.49 0.21 23.60
CA ALA A 79 12.27 -0.61 24.53
C ALA A 79 13.67 -0.04 24.84
N LEU A 80 14.04 1.11 24.26
CA LEU A 80 15.36 1.72 24.33
C LEU A 80 16.48 0.83 23.76
N ASP A 81 16.14 -0.14 22.93
CA ASP A 81 17.07 -0.98 22.17
C ASP A 81 17.50 -0.26 20.88
N TRP A 82 18.40 0.69 21.04
CA TRP A 82 18.89 1.52 19.91
C TRP A 82 19.62 0.71 18.86
N GLN A 83 20.39 -0.29 19.27
CA GLN A 83 21.14 -1.13 18.34
C GLN A 83 20.19 -2.02 17.52
N GLY A 84 19.23 -2.65 18.16
CA GLY A 84 18.19 -3.44 17.49
C GLY A 84 17.30 -2.58 16.57
N ALA A 85 16.92 -1.38 17.02
CA ALA A 85 16.17 -0.43 16.22
C ALA A 85 16.93 -0.02 14.95
N GLN A 86 18.23 0.25 15.06
CA GLN A 86 19.08 0.62 13.92
C GLN A 86 19.22 -0.52 12.92
N GLN A 87 19.45 -1.76 13.38
CA GLN A 87 19.54 -2.94 12.53
C GLN A 87 18.22 -3.22 11.78
N GLN A 88 17.10 -3.13 12.50
CA GLN A 88 15.78 -3.30 11.90
C GLN A 88 15.44 -2.19 10.91
N CYS A 89 15.83 -0.95 11.18
CA CYS A 89 15.67 0.17 10.25
C CYS A 89 16.48 -0.05 8.97
N GLN A 90 17.72 -0.53 9.09
CA GLN A 90 18.55 -0.86 7.93
C GLN A 90 17.90 -1.96 7.07
N ALA A 91 17.43 -3.05 7.70
CA ALA A 91 16.72 -4.12 6.99
C ALA A 91 15.42 -3.62 6.33
N TYR A 92 14.72 -2.66 6.95
CA TYR A 92 13.55 -2.01 6.35
C TYR A 92 13.91 -1.22 5.10
N LEU A 93 15.01 -0.45 5.13
CA LEU A 93 15.48 0.32 3.98
C LEU A 93 15.90 -0.58 2.82
N GLU A 94 16.59 -1.69 3.10
CA GLU A 94 16.97 -2.68 2.10
C GLU A 94 15.75 -3.35 1.46
N HIS A 95 14.76 -3.72 2.26
CA HIS A 95 13.50 -4.26 1.76
C HIS A 95 12.76 -3.23 0.90
N LEU A 96 12.67 -1.98 1.35
CA LEU A 96 12.03 -0.90 0.59
C LEU A 96 12.74 -0.65 -0.75
N ALA A 97 14.07 -0.68 -0.78
CA ALA A 97 14.86 -0.56 -2.01
C ALA A 97 14.58 -1.72 -2.98
N SER A 98 14.49 -2.96 -2.48
CA SER A 98 14.12 -4.14 -3.28
C SER A 98 12.71 -4.03 -3.86
N GLU A 99 11.73 -3.63 -3.05
CA GLU A 99 10.34 -3.42 -3.51
C GLU A 99 10.26 -2.33 -4.59
N ARG A 100 11.04 -1.27 -4.44
CA ARG A 100 11.14 -0.21 -5.45
C ARG A 100 11.70 -0.74 -6.79
N LEU A 101 12.77 -1.53 -6.76
CA LEU A 101 13.33 -2.14 -7.96
C LEU A 101 12.33 -3.09 -8.64
N ASN A 102 11.64 -3.92 -7.86
CA ASN A 102 10.58 -4.80 -8.35
C ASN A 102 9.44 -4.01 -9.02
N ALA A 103 9.05 -2.89 -8.43
CA ALA A 103 8.04 -2.00 -8.98
C ALA A 103 8.49 -1.36 -10.31
N GLU A 104 9.73 -0.86 -10.37
CA GLU A 104 10.32 -0.27 -11.57
C GLU A 104 10.41 -1.29 -12.72
N GLU A 105 10.85 -2.52 -12.43
CA GLU A 105 10.90 -3.61 -13.42
C GLU A 105 9.49 -4.01 -13.90
N SER A 106 8.52 -4.08 -13.01
CA SER A 106 7.13 -4.38 -13.37
C SER A 106 6.51 -3.30 -14.25
N LEU A 107 6.84 -2.03 -14.02
CA LEU A 107 6.43 -0.92 -14.88
C LEU A 107 7.07 -1.03 -16.28
N ARG A 108 8.35 -1.39 -16.34
CA ARG A 108 9.04 -1.60 -17.62
C ARG A 108 8.41 -2.75 -18.41
N MET A 109 8.13 -3.87 -17.75
CA MET A 109 7.44 -5.02 -18.37
C MET A 109 6.03 -4.66 -18.83
N SER A 110 5.30 -3.87 -18.03
CA SER A 110 3.96 -3.39 -18.36
C SER A 110 3.94 -2.50 -19.60
N GLY A 111 4.94 -1.63 -19.76
CA GLY A 111 5.15 -0.83 -20.97
C GLY A 111 5.36 -1.70 -22.19
N ALA A 112 6.21 -2.71 -22.10
CA ALA A 112 6.46 -3.65 -23.20
C ALA A 112 5.20 -4.48 -23.55
N LEU A 113 4.42 -4.93 -22.57
CA LEU A 113 3.13 -5.61 -22.80
C LEU A 113 2.12 -4.69 -23.50
N TRP A 114 2.10 -3.41 -23.15
CA TRP A 114 1.25 -2.42 -23.82
C TRP A 114 1.68 -2.19 -25.28
N GLU A 115 3.00 -2.25 -25.56
CA GLU A 115 3.56 -2.09 -26.90
C GLU A 115 3.34 -3.31 -27.80
N ALA A 116 3.34 -4.48 -27.21
CA ALA A 116 3.19 -5.75 -27.90
C ALA A 116 1.74 -6.09 -28.30
N LEU A 117 0.77 -5.19 -28.09
CA LEU A 117 -0.61 -5.40 -28.53
C LEU A 117 -0.68 -5.45 -30.06
N PRO A 118 -0.84 -6.64 -30.68
CA PRO A 118 -1.01 -6.71 -32.13
C PRO A 118 -2.34 -6.08 -32.53
N PRO A 119 -2.43 -5.41 -33.68
CA PRO A 119 -3.66 -4.78 -34.15
C PRO A 119 -4.79 -5.78 -34.42
N ASN A 120 -4.45 -7.06 -34.62
CA ASN A 120 -5.41 -8.15 -34.84
C ASN A 120 -5.18 -9.26 -33.82
N LEU A 121 -5.91 -9.21 -32.72
CA LEU A 121 -5.95 -10.31 -31.76
C LEU A 121 -6.90 -11.41 -32.25
N PRO A 122 -6.55 -12.71 -32.07
CA PRO A 122 -7.48 -13.79 -32.44
C PRO A 122 -8.78 -13.68 -31.66
N GLU A 123 -9.91 -13.94 -32.30
CA GLU A 123 -11.25 -14.00 -31.69
C GLU A 123 -11.37 -15.24 -30.78
N GLN A 124 -10.59 -15.29 -29.74
CA GLN A 124 -10.71 -16.37 -28.76
C GLN A 124 -11.40 -15.82 -27.50
N TRP A 125 -12.57 -16.35 -27.24
CA TRP A 125 -13.34 -16.01 -26.05
C TRP A 125 -13.10 -17.04 -24.93
N LEU A 126 -12.73 -16.57 -23.75
CA LEU A 126 -12.50 -17.39 -22.57
C LEU A 126 -13.57 -17.14 -21.52
N THR A 127 -13.98 -18.21 -20.84
CA THR A 127 -14.80 -18.09 -19.62
C THR A 127 -13.96 -17.57 -18.46
N ARG A 128 -14.63 -17.06 -17.41
CA ARG A 128 -13.92 -16.58 -16.19
C ARG A 128 -12.98 -17.61 -15.60
N THR A 129 -13.37 -18.87 -15.56
CA THR A 129 -12.53 -19.94 -15.01
C THR A 129 -11.31 -20.20 -15.88
N GLN A 130 -11.46 -20.17 -17.21
CA GLN A 130 -10.34 -20.34 -18.15
C GLN A 130 -9.38 -19.16 -18.05
N MET A 131 -9.88 -17.92 -18.05
CA MET A 131 -9.07 -16.71 -17.92
C MET A 131 -8.32 -16.68 -16.57
N ALA A 132 -8.97 -16.99 -15.47
CA ALA A 132 -8.33 -17.06 -14.16
C ALA A 132 -7.20 -18.10 -14.14
N ARG A 133 -7.40 -19.26 -14.77
CA ARG A 133 -6.38 -20.32 -14.90
C ARG A 133 -5.20 -19.84 -15.74
N GLU A 134 -5.45 -19.21 -16.89
CA GLU A 134 -4.40 -18.67 -17.76
C GLU A 134 -3.54 -17.64 -17.04
N LEU A 135 -4.16 -16.79 -16.22
CA LEU A 135 -3.48 -15.76 -15.45
C LEU A 135 -2.83 -16.31 -14.16
N GLY A 136 -3.10 -17.56 -13.76
CA GLY A 136 -2.62 -18.12 -12.50
C GLY A 136 -3.15 -17.38 -11.26
N ILE A 137 -4.41 -16.92 -11.30
CA ILE A 137 -5.09 -16.23 -10.20
C ILE A 137 -6.39 -16.96 -9.82
N SER A 138 -6.95 -16.64 -8.64
CA SER A 138 -8.26 -17.17 -8.25
C SER A 138 -9.39 -16.52 -9.05
N VAL A 139 -10.49 -17.25 -9.24
CA VAL A 139 -11.71 -16.71 -9.85
C VAL A 139 -12.26 -15.53 -9.04
N GLU A 140 -12.07 -15.54 -7.73
CA GLU A 140 -12.52 -14.45 -6.84
C GLU A 140 -11.66 -13.20 -7.01
N THR A 141 -10.32 -13.35 -7.17
CA THR A 141 -9.44 -12.24 -7.54
C THR A 141 -9.91 -11.56 -8.82
N LEU A 142 -10.24 -12.34 -9.85
CA LEU A 142 -10.73 -11.81 -11.11
C LEU A 142 -12.07 -11.07 -10.95
N ARG A 143 -13.00 -11.61 -10.14
CA ARG A 143 -14.27 -10.93 -9.80
C ARG A 143 -14.03 -9.62 -9.04
N ASN A 144 -13.06 -9.60 -8.14
CA ASN A 144 -12.71 -8.40 -7.41
C ASN A 144 -12.20 -7.30 -8.36
N TRP A 145 -11.33 -7.64 -9.31
CA TRP A 145 -10.86 -6.69 -10.33
C TRP A 145 -12.00 -6.15 -11.21
N GLU A 146 -12.95 -7.01 -11.59
CA GLU A 146 -14.17 -6.59 -12.32
C GLU A 146 -15.04 -5.63 -11.51
N ARG A 147 -15.27 -5.92 -10.23
CA ARG A 147 -16.06 -5.08 -9.33
C ARG A 147 -15.42 -3.71 -9.12
N ASN A 148 -14.11 -3.64 -9.11
CA ASN A 148 -13.36 -2.39 -8.97
C ASN A 148 -13.18 -1.63 -10.31
N GLY A 149 -13.83 -2.05 -11.39
CA GLY A 149 -13.83 -1.32 -12.66
C GLY A 149 -12.54 -1.41 -13.46
N LEU A 150 -11.65 -2.37 -13.15
CA LEU A 150 -10.38 -2.54 -13.85
C LEU A 150 -10.55 -3.10 -15.27
N LEU A 151 -11.71 -3.64 -15.62
CA LEU A 151 -12.10 -4.11 -16.95
C LEU A 151 -13.17 -3.21 -17.56
N GLY A 152 -13.14 -3.09 -18.89
CA GLY A 152 -14.12 -2.33 -19.65
C GLY A 152 -15.48 -3.00 -19.78
N GLU A 153 -16.03 -2.97 -20.99
CA GLU A 153 -17.35 -3.54 -21.28
C GLU A 153 -17.42 -5.04 -20.95
N LYS A 154 -18.61 -5.45 -20.49
CA LYS A 154 -18.86 -6.84 -20.11
C LYS A 154 -19.51 -7.60 -21.26
N HIS A 155 -18.84 -8.60 -21.80
CA HIS A 155 -19.41 -9.50 -22.81
C HIS A 155 -20.00 -10.74 -22.16
N PHE A 156 -21.19 -11.14 -22.57
CA PHE A 156 -21.87 -12.32 -22.08
C PHE A 156 -22.30 -13.23 -23.22
N GLN A 157 -22.02 -14.53 -23.08
CA GLN A 157 -22.55 -15.57 -23.95
C GLN A 157 -23.27 -16.61 -23.11
N GLN A 158 -24.51 -16.89 -23.42
CA GLN A 158 -25.36 -17.84 -22.66
C GLN A 158 -25.39 -17.56 -21.15
N GLY A 159 -25.44 -16.27 -20.75
CA GLY A 159 -25.43 -15.86 -19.34
C GLY A 159 -24.07 -15.97 -18.63
N LYS A 160 -23.01 -16.38 -19.31
CA LYS A 160 -21.66 -16.46 -18.77
C LYS A 160 -20.84 -15.27 -19.21
N ARG A 161 -20.09 -14.66 -18.28
CA ARG A 161 -19.10 -13.62 -18.60
C ARG A 161 -17.99 -14.22 -19.44
N MET A 162 -17.72 -13.60 -20.58
CA MET A 162 -16.66 -13.97 -21.50
C MET A 162 -15.60 -12.87 -21.55
N TYR A 163 -14.38 -13.25 -21.87
CA TYR A 163 -13.22 -12.38 -21.97
C TYR A 163 -12.58 -12.59 -23.35
N ASP A 164 -12.35 -11.52 -24.05
CA ASP A 164 -11.63 -11.52 -25.31
C ASP A 164 -10.12 -11.40 -25.10
N ALA A 165 -9.38 -11.37 -26.19
CA ALA A 165 -7.91 -11.24 -26.15
C ALA A 165 -7.45 -9.87 -25.58
N ALA A 166 -8.22 -8.80 -25.80
CA ALA A 166 -7.92 -7.47 -25.25
C ALA A 166 -8.11 -7.45 -23.73
N ASP A 167 -9.21 -8.05 -23.23
CA ASP A 167 -9.41 -8.29 -21.79
C ASP A 167 -8.23 -9.10 -21.20
N GLY A 168 -7.79 -10.14 -21.91
CA GLY A 168 -6.65 -10.97 -21.47
C GLY A 168 -5.35 -10.18 -21.33
N GLN A 169 -5.03 -9.32 -22.28
CA GLN A 169 -3.84 -8.45 -22.22
C GLN A 169 -3.95 -7.43 -21.07
N ARG A 170 -5.11 -6.79 -20.94
CA ARG A 170 -5.39 -5.86 -19.85
C ARG A 170 -5.23 -6.52 -18.48
N LEU A 171 -5.72 -7.75 -18.35
CA LEU A 171 -5.59 -8.54 -17.11
C LEU A 171 -4.14 -8.97 -16.83
N LYS A 172 -3.32 -9.28 -17.85
CA LYS A 172 -1.88 -9.54 -17.70
C LYS A 172 -1.16 -8.30 -17.14
N LEU A 173 -1.47 -7.13 -17.67
CA LEU A 173 -0.95 -5.84 -17.17
C LEU A 173 -1.34 -5.61 -15.71
N ILE A 174 -2.64 -5.76 -15.37
CA ILE A 174 -3.13 -5.63 -14.01
C ILE A 174 -2.39 -6.59 -13.07
N ARG A 175 -2.25 -7.86 -13.46
CA ARG A 175 -1.53 -8.86 -12.67
C ARG A 175 -0.09 -8.45 -12.41
N THR A 176 0.64 -8.00 -13.44
CA THR A 176 2.03 -7.55 -13.33
C THR A 176 2.16 -6.41 -12.33
N LEU A 177 1.30 -5.40 -12.42
CA LEU A 177 1.28 -4.27 -11.51
C LEU A 177 0.87 -4.68 -10.09
N ARG A 178 -0.06 -5.62 -9.93
CA ARG A 178 -0.43 -6.18 -8.63
C ARG A 178 0.70 -6.98 -7.99
N CYS A 179 1.49 -7.73 -8.77
CA CYS A 179 2.70 -8.40 -8.28
C CYS A 179 3.76 -7.39 -7.79
N ALA A 180 3.78 -6.18 -8.37
CA ALA A 180 4.60 -5.06 -7.92
C ALA A 180 3.96 -4.24 -6.78
N ASN A 181 2.87 -4.72 -6.18
CA ASN A 181 2.14 -4.10 -5.06
C ASN A 181 1.48 -2.76 -5.34
N TYR A 182 1.28 -2.38 -6.59
CA TYR A 182 0.46 -1.21 -6.89
C TYR A 182 -0.99 -1.43 -6.45
N SER A 183 -1.61 -0.40 -5.87
CA SER A 183 -3.01 -0.43 -5.45
C SER A 183 -3.94 -0.57 -6.65
N LEU A 184 -5.16 -1.10 -6.44
CA LEU A 184 -6.17 -1.16 -7.51
C LEU A 184 -6.53 0.23 -8.03
N THR A 185 -6.55 1.24 -7.16
CA THR A 185 -6.82 2.63 -7.50
C THR A 185 -5.72 3.21 -8.41
N ALA A 186 -4.45 2.97 -8.10
CA ALA A 186 -3.33 3.40 -8.93
C ALA A 186 -3.37 2.74 -10.32
N ILE A 187 -3.70 1.44 -10.37
CA ILE A 187 -3.86 0.70 -11.61
C ILE A 187 -5.07 1.23 -12.42
N LEU A 188 -6.21 1.49 -11.77
CA LEU A 188 -7.39 2.05 -12.43
C LEU A 188 -7.07 3.41 -13.06
N ARG A 189 -6.35 4.28 -12.33
CA ARG A 189 -5.89 5.58 -12.82
C ARG A 189 -5.07 5.44 -14.10
N LEU A 190 -4.11 4.52 -14.12
CA LEU A 190 -3.31 4.21 -15.30
C LEU A 190 -4.17 3.74 -16.47
N LEU A 191 -5.11 2.82 -16.21
CA LEU A 191 -5.98 2.24 -17.24
C LEU A 191 -7.05 3.20 -17.78
N SER A 192 -7.31 4.31 -17.08
CA SER A 192 -8.29 5.34 -17.48
C SER A 192 -7.72 6.39 -18.43
N ILE A 193 -6.41 6.33 -18.75
CA ILE A 193 -5.78 7.29 -19.64
C ILE A 193 -6.09 6.93 -21.10
N PRO A 194 -6.64 7.87 -21.90
CA PRO A 194 -7.05 7.59 -23.28
C PRO A 194 -5.90 7.30 -24.22
N GLN A 195 -4.72 7.81 -23.93
CA GLN A 195 -3.53 7.65 -24.76
C GLN A 195 -2.43 6.91 -24.00
N LYS A 196 -1.68 6.08 -24.71
CA LYS A 196 -0.53 5.38 -24.18
C LYS A 196 0.48 6.36 -23.54
N PRO A 197 0.75 6.28 -22.23
CA PRO A 197 1.73 7.14 -21.61
C PRO A 197 3.15 6.66 -21.94
N SER A 198 4.11 7.59 -22.07
CA SER A 198 5.53 7.24 -22.15
C SER A 198 5.98 6.54 -20.85
N ALA A 199 7.08 5.78 -20.91
CA ALA A 199 7.60 5.06 -19.74
C ALA A 199 7.85 5.98 -18.52
N GLY A 200 8.29 7.23 -18.73
CA GLY A 200 8.43 8.22 -17.65
C GLY A 200 7.10 8.73 -17.11
N ALA A 201 6.10 8.91 -17.98
CA ALA A 201 4.76 9.33 -17.58
C ALA A 201 4.02 8.21 -16.83
N LEU A 202 4.23 6.94 -17.17
CA LEU A 202 3.68 5.78 -16.44
C LEU A 202 3.98 5.85 -14.95
N ARG A 203 5.23 6.11 -14.60
CA ARG A 203 5.66 6.23 -13.21
C ARG A 203 4.97 7.40 -12.51
N GLN A 204 4.99 8.57 -13.12
CA GLN A 204 4.37 9.77 -12.53
C GLN A 204 2.87 9.58 -12.26
N ILE A 205 2.16 8.92 -13.19
CA ILE A 205 0.71 8.67 -13.08
C ILE A 205 0.41 7.71 -11.93
N ILE A 206 1.20 6.66 -11.77
CA ILE A 206 0.98 5.65 -10.73
C ILE A 206 1.37 6.18 -9.35
N ASP A 207 2.47 6.93 -9.27
CA ASP A 207 3.04 7.40 -7.99
C ASP A 207 2.37 8.68 -7.45
N THR A 208 1.56 9.39 -8.26
CA THR A 208 0.93 10.65 -7.85
C THR A 208 -0.57 10.47 -7.65
N PRO A 209 -1.08 10.43 -6.42
CA PRO A 209 -2.52 10.42 -6.14
C PRO A 209 -3.20 11.67 -6.71
N ALA A 210 -4.40 11.52 -7.25
CA ALA A 210 -5.20 12.68 -7.65
C ALA A 210 -5.66 13.45 -6.40
N ALA A 211 -5.73 14.79 -6.47
CA ALA A 211 -6.07 15.68 -5.35
C ALA A 211 -7.47 15.44 -4.71
N ARG A 212 -8.27 14.54 -5.26
CA ARG A 212 -9.61 14.14 -4.79
C ARG A 212 -9.79 12.63 -4.59
N GLU A 213 -8.72 11.85 -4.60
CA GLU A 213 -8.85 10.45 -4.21
C GLU A 213 -9.09 10.41 -2.69
N GLU A 214 -10.34 10.19 -2.29
CA GLU A 214 -10.63 9.68 -0.97
C GLU A 214 -9.88 8.34 -0.86
N ILE A 215 -8.94 8.27 0.08
CA ILE A 215 -8.28 7.03 0.45
C ILE A 215 -9.37 6.18 1.07
N ILE A 216 -10.05 5.37 0.25
CA ILE A 216 -10.94 4.34 0.76
C ILE A 216 -10.00 3.33 1.43
N SER A 217 -9.86 3.50 2.74
CA SER A 217 -9.27 2.52 3.62
C SER A 217 -10.08 1.23 3.46
N VAL A 218 -9.63 0.33 2.59
CA VAL A 218 -10.12 -1.04 2.59
C VAL A 218 -9.41 -1.74 3.73
N CYS A 219 -9.94 -1.55 4.93
CA CYS A 219 -9.77 -2.50 6.02
C CYS A 219 -10.64 -3.70 5.68
N ASP A 220 -10.01 -4.78 5.18
CA ASP A 220 -10.44 -6.17 5.30
C ASP A 220 -9.20 -7.05 5.39
#